data_046f196c52985f0b4ee22068dec63e4d
#
_entry.id   046f196c52985f0b4ee22068dec63e4d
#
_cell.length_a   1.000
_cell.length_b   1.000
_cell.length_c   1.000
_cell.angle_alpha   90.00
_cell.angle_beta   90.00
_cell.angle_gamma   90.00
#
_symmetry.space_group_name_H-M   'P 1'
#
loop_
_entity.id
_entity.type
_entity.pdbx_description
1 polymer ?
#
loop_
_entity_poly.entity_id
_entity_poly.type
_entity_poly.pdbx_seq_one_letter_code
_entity_poly.pdbx_strand_id
1 'polypeptide(L)'
;MELEKLVPGMIGAFVGVIGWLFVGIYIQRRQFLRQARMAARAVYFELDVNRVALSVARDFGSFAALDRSSFERLLPELAMLFSAAELKTIVSAYMAHAGYQQLSAGVDPLPPEVRARALESILTAHDAALETLQRRAFSADEARALTAPPAPAADSSRRASSADAEHRKPA
;
A
#
# COMPACT_ATOMS: atom_id res chain seq x y z
N MET A 1 -13.41 -13.26 -61.59
CA MET A 1 -13.95 -14.30 -60.68
C MET A 1 -13.08 -14.64 -59.48
N GLU A 2 -11.78 -14.33 -59.46
CA GLU A 2 -10.94 -14.62 -58.27
C GLU A 2 -10.95 -13.48 -57.23
N LEU A 3 -11.10 -12.23 -57.66
CA LEU A 3 -11.14 -11.05 -56.76
C LEU A 3 -12.35 -11.06 -55.81
N GLU A 4 -13.50 -11.56 -56.27
CA GLU A 4 -14.71 -11.64 -55.42
C GLU A 4 -14.58 -12.63 -54.24
N LYS A 5 -13.72 -13.64 -54.35
CA LYS A 5 -13.46 -14.59 -53.29
C LYS A 5 -12.38 -14.10 -52.32
N LEU A 6 -11.51 -13.19 -52.75
CA LEU A 6 -10.46 -12.61 -51.90
C LEU A 6 -10.99 -11.56 -50.91
N VAL A 7 -12.01 -10.80 -51.29
CA VAL A 7 -12.59 -9.71 -50.48
C VAL A 7 -13.13 -10.21 -49.12
N PRO A 8 -13.97 -11.28 -49.07
CA PRO A 8 -14.43 -11.79 -47.77
C PRO A 8 -13.30 -12.28 -46.86
N GLY A 9 -12.27 -12.91 -47.44
CA GLY A 9 -11.09 -13.37 -46.68
C GLY A 9 -10.28 -12.23 -46.09
N MET A 10 -10.08 -11.14 -46.84
CA MET A 10 -9.41 -9.94 -46.36
C MET A 10 -10.19 -9.25 -45.24
N ILE A 11 -11.51 -9.14 -45.37
CA ILE A 11 -12.38 -8.56 -44.35
C ILE A 11 -12.31 -9.40 -43.08
N GLY A 12 -12.38 -10.72 -43.18
CA GLY A 12 -12.28 -11.63 -42.02
C GLY A 12 -10.92 -11.52 -41.30
N ALA A 13 -9.81 -11.47 -42.05
CA ALA A 13 -8.48 -11.28 -41.51
C ALA A 13 -8.34 -9.91 -40.81
N PHE A 14 -8.87 -8.84 -41.41
CA PHE A 14 -8.81 -7.50 -40.81
C PHE A 14 -9.62 -7.40 -39.50
N VAL A 15 -10.83 -7.95 -39.49
CA VAL A 15 -11.68 -8.04 -38.28
C VAL A 15 -10.99 -8.86 -37.20
N GLY A 16 -10.35 -9.98 -37.56
CA GLY A 16 -9.60 -10.82 -36.63
C GLY A 16 -8.42 -10.09 -35.98
N VAL A 17 -7.62 -9.36 -36.76
CA VAL A 17 -6.48 -8.57 -36.26
C VAL A 17 -6.96 -7.44 -35.32
N ILE A 18 -8.02 -6.72 -35.69
CA ILE A 18 -8.60 -5.67 -34.85
C ILE A 18 -9.12 -6.27 -33.53
N GLY A 19 -9.87 -7.36 -33.61
CA GLY A 19 -10.39 -8.05 -32.43
C GLY A 19 -9.26 -8.48 -31.47
N TRP A 20 -8.20 -9.08 -32.01
CA TRP A 20 -7.02 -9.48 -31.23
C TRP A 20 -6.31 -8.28 -30.60
N LEU A 21 -6.18 -7.17 -31.31
CA LEU A 21 -5.59 -5.93 -30.81
C LEU A 21 -6.38 -5.38 -29.61
N PHE A 22 -7.72 -5.31 -29.73
CA PHE A 22 -8.58 -4.85 -28.63
C PHE A 22 -8.47 -5.74 -27.39
N VAL A 23 -8.47 -7.06 -27.56
CA VAL A 23 -8.30 -8.02 -26.47
C VAL A 23 -6.93 -7.84 -25.81
N GLY A 24 -5.86 -7.69 -26.61
CA GLY A 24 -4.51 -7.45 -26.11
C GLY A 24 -4.41 -6.17 -25.26
N ILE A 25 -4.93 -5.05 -25.77
CA ILE A 25 -4.96 -3.76 -25.05
C ILE A 25 -5.77 -3.88 -23.74
N TYR A 26 -6.92 -4.54 -23.79
CA TYR A 26 -7.77 -4.73 -22.59
C TYR A 26 -7.07 -5.53 -21.50
N ILE A 27 -6.46 -6.67 -21.88
CA ILE A 27 -5.72 -7.53 -20.94
C ILE A 27 -4.55 -6.76 -20.34
N GLN A 28 -3.77 -6.07 -21.18
CA GLN A 28 -2.61 -5.29 -20.75
C GLN A 28 -3.02 -4.18 -19.78
N ARG A 29 -4.06 -3.41 -20.08
CA ARG A 29 -4.57 -2.36 -19.20
C ARG A 29 -5.02 -2.92 -17.84
N ARG A 30 -5.64 -4.10 -17.83
CA ARG A 30 -6.08 -4.75 -16.59
C ARG A 30 -4.89 -5.23 -15.74
N GLN A 31 -3.83 -5.71 -16.37
CA GLN A 31 -2.59 -6.10 -15.69
C GLN A 31 -1.89 -4.88 -15.07
N PHE A 32 -1.75 -3.79 -15.80
CA PHE A 32 -1.17 -2.54 -15.28
C PHE A 32 -1.93 -2.00 -14.07
N LEU A 33 -3.26 -1.98 -14.10
CA LEU A 33 -4.06 -1.54 -12.96
C LEU A 33 -3.90 -2.45 -11.74
N ARG A 34 -3.72 -3.76 -11.93
CA ARG A 34 -3.44 -4.69 -10.83
C ARG A 34 -2.06 -4.42 -10.23
N GLN A 35 -1.04 -4.25 -11.07
CA GLN A 35 0.31 -3.91 -10.60
C GLN A 35 0.33 -2.59 -9.84
N ALA A 36 -0.32 -1.55 -10.34
CA ALA A 36 -0.41 -0.27 -9.67
C ALA A 36 -1.13 -0.36 -8.32
N ARG A 37 -2.18 -1.18 -8.20
CA ARG A 37 -2.84 -1.43 -6.90
C ARG A 37 -1.93 -2.19 -5.93
N MET A 38 -1.19 -3.18 -6.40
CA MET A 38 -0.22 -3.91 -5.54
C MET A 38 0.91 -2.99 -5.07
N ALA A 39 1.40 -2.10 -5.94
CA ALA A 39 2.36 -1.07 -5.57
C ALA A 39 1.81 -0.14 -4.49
N ALA A 40 0.57 0.34 -4.65
CA ALA A 40 -0.10 1.18 -3.66
C ALA A 40 -0.27 0.48 -2.30
N ARG A 41 -0.55 -0.82 -2.29
CA ARG A 41 -0.63 -1.63 -1.06
C ARG A 41 0.73 -1.74 -0.36
N ALA A 42 1.80 -1.97 -1.11
CA ALA A 42 3.16 -2.04 -0.55
C ALA A 42 3.56 -0.71 0.10
N VAL A 43 3.28 0.41 -0.57
CA VAL A 43 3.55 1.75 -0.04
C VAL A 43 2.65 2.08 1.16
N TYR A 44 1.40 1.62 1.16
CA TYR A 44 0.51 1.75 2.32
C TYR A 44 1.12 1.09 3.57
N PHE A 45 1.55 -0.16 3.50
CA PHE A 45 2.14 -0.86 4.64
C PHE A 45 3.48 -0.26 5.08
N GLU A 46 4.30 0.24 4.15
CA GLU A 46 5.53 0.96 4.49
C GLU A 46 5.21 2.23 5.30
N LEU A 47 4.24 3.04 4.84
CA LEU A 47 3.81 4.24 5.57
C LEU A 47 3.14 3.92 6.91
N ASP A 48 2.39 2.83 7.01
CA ASP A 48 1.75 2.41 8.26
C ASP A 48 2.80 2.02 9.32
N VAL A 49 3.83 1.28 8.93
CA VAL A 49 4.99 0.99 9.80
C VAL A 49 5.71 2.27 10.22
N ASN A 50 5.96 3.18 9.27
CA ASN A 50 6.57 4.47 9.56
C ASN A 50 5.73 5.32 10.53
N ARG A 51 4.39 5.28 10.40
CA ARG A 51 3.46 5.95 11.30
C ARG A 51 3.59 5.45 12.73
N VAL A 52 3.75 4.13 12.92
CA VAL A 52 4.00 3.55 14.25
C VAL A 52 5.33 4.07 14.82
N ALA A 53 6.40 4.09 14.02
CA ALA A 53 7.70 4.63 14.44
C ALA A 53 7.61 6.12 14.85
N LEU A 54 6.85 6.91 14.09
CA LEU A 54 6.58 8.33 14.41
C LEU A 54 5.81 8.50 15.73
N SER A 55 4.81 7.64 15.98
CA SER A 55 4.04 7.66 17.22
C SER A 55 4.93 7.33 18.42
N VAL A 56 5.81 6.34 18.29
CA VAL A 56 6.81 5.99 19.31
C VAL A 56 7.79 7.15 19.57
N ALA A 57 8.23 7.83 18.50
CA ALA A 57 9.10 9.01 18.66
C ALA A 57 8.40 10.17 19.36
N ARG A 58 7.11 10.40 19.08
CA ARG A 58 6.30 11.43 19.73
C ARG A 58 6.08 11.12 21.21
N ASP A 59 5.68 9.89 21.54
CA ASP A 59 5.23 9.51 22.88
C ASP A 59 6.38 9.17 23.83
N PHE A 60 7.46 8.61 23.30
CA PHE A 60 8.59 8.11 24.10
C PHE A 60 9.93 8.80 23.78
N GLY A 61 9.99 9.66 22.76
CA GLY A 61 11.25 10.30 22.33
C GLY A 61 12.26 9.33 21.69
N SER A 62 11.84 8.11 21.35
CA SER A 62 12.69 7.08 20.72
C SER A 62 12.55 7.15 19.21
N PHE A 63 13.63 7.48 18.51
CA PHE A 63 13.65 7.65 17.07
C PHE A 63 14.19 6.41 16.38
N ALA A 64 13.39 5.81 15.50
CA ALA A 64 13.78 4.73 14.59
C ALA A 64 13.92 5.27 13.17
N ALA A 65 14.72 4.60 12.34
CA ALA A 65 14.81 4.97 10.92
C ALA A 65 13.47 4.75 10.20
N LEU A 66 13.04 5.69 9.37
CA LEU A 66 11.87 5.56 8.53
C LEU A 66 12.27 4.96 7.17
N ASP A 67 11.51 3.98 6.69
CA ASP A 67 11.72 3.35 5.38
C ASP A 67 11.01 4.13 4.27
N ARG A 68 11.61 4.11 3.07
CA ARG A 68 11.07 4.74 1.85
C ARG A 68 11.36 3.92 0.59
N SER A 69 11.86 2.71 0.76
CA SER A 69 12.36 1.85 -0.31
C SER A 69 11.25 1.42 -1.28
N SER A 70 10.06 1.11 -0.76
CA SER A 70 8.91 0.76 -1.60
C SER A 70 8.42 1.96 -2.40
N PHE A 71 8.32 3.12 -1.78
CA PHE A 71 7.90 4.35 -2.45
C PHE A 71 8.85 4.71 -3.60
N GLU A 72 10.17 4.75 -3.36
CA GLU A 72 11.15 5.12 -4.38
C GLU A 72 11.10 4.18 -5.59
N ARG A 73 10.97 2.88 -5.33
CA ARG A 73 10.93 1.86 -6.38
C ARG A 73 9.62 1.87 -7.16
N LEU A 74 8.48 2.12 -6.50
CA LEU A 74 7.15 1.93 -7.06
C LEU A 74 6.46 3.25 -7.44
N LEU A 75 7.17 4.37 -7.40
CA LEU A 75 6.64 5.69 -7.77
C LEU A 75 6.04 5.73 -9.19
N PRO A 76 6.64 5.10 -10.23
CA PRO A 76 6.05 5.07 -11.56
C PRO A 76 4.68 4.38 -11.60
N GLU A 77 4.50 3.28 -10.88
CA GLU A 77 3.25 2.54 -10.78
C GLU A 77 2.18 3.35 -10.03
N LEU A 78 2.58 4.06 -8.96
CA LEU A 78 1.68 4.97 -8.23
C LEU A 78 1.17 6.09 -9.14
N ALA A 79 2.04 6.67 -9.98
CA ALA A 79 1.66 7.73 -10.91
C ALA A 79 0.60 7.29 -11.94
N MET A 80 0.46 6.00 -12.21
CA MET A 80 -0.59 5.46 -13.07
C MET A 80 -1.94 5.30 -12.37
N LEU A 81 -1.95 5.18 -11.05
CA LEU A 81 -3.16 4.93 -10.25
C LEU A 81 -3.76 6.21 -9.66
N PHE A 82 -2.90 7.14 -9.25
CA PHE A 82 -3.26 8.35 -8.52
C PHE A 82 -3.27 9.59 -9.42
N SER A 83 -4.19 10.50 -9.15
CA SER A 83 -4.15 11.85 -9.73
C SER A 83 -2.95 12.64 -9.19
N ALA A 84 -2.57 13.72 -9.87
CA ALA A 84 -1.46 14.57 -9.44
C ALA A 84 -1.66 15.11 -8.00
N ALA A 85 -2.89 15.46 -7.62
CA ALA A 85 -3.21 15.94 -6.27
C ALA A 85 -3.04 14.83 -5.21
N GLU A 86 -3.56 13.63 -5.49
CA GLU A 86 -3.40 12.47 -4.60
C GLU A 86 -1.92 12.06 -4.46
N LEU A 87 -1.19 12.04 -5.59
CA LEU A 87 0.24 11.74 -5.57
C LEU A 87 1.03 12.77 -4.76
N LYS A 88 0.69 14.06 -4.89
CA LYS A 88 1.30 15.12 -4.07
C LYS A 88 1.10 14.88 -2.57
N THR A 89 -0.07 14.42 -2.14
CA THR A 89 -0.34 14.07 -0.74
C THR A 89 0.60 12.95 -0.26
N ILE A 90 0.77 11.89 -1.07
CA ILE A 90 1.66 10.79 -0.75
C ILE A 90 3.13 11.26 -0.69
N VAL A 91 3.58 12.01 -1.70
CA VAL A 91 4.93 12.57 -1.75
C VAL A 91 5.20 13.46 -0.53
N SER A 92 4.24 14.27 -0.10
CA SER A 92 4.38 15.16 1.06
C SER A 92 4.67 14.39 2.36
N ALA A 93 4.08 13.21 2.55
CA ALA A 93 4.40 12.35 3.70
C ALA A 93 5.88 11.90 3.68
N TYR A 94 6.40 11.51 2.53
CA TYR A 94 7.81 11.11 2.41
C TYR A 94 8.79 12.30 2.48
N MET A 95 8.39 13.48 1.99
CA MET A 95 9.19 14.69 2.18
C MET A 95 9.32 15.08 3.64
N ALA A 96 8.31 14.79 4.46
CA ALA A 96 8.34 15.03 5.90
C ALA A 96 9.37 14.15 6.65
N HIS A 97 9.85 13.04 6.05
CA HIS A 97 10.94 12.23 6.62
C HIS A 97 12.24 13.03 6.81
N ALA A 98 12.51 14.03 5.95
CA ALA A 98 13.68 14.89 6.13
C ALA A 98 13.61 15.70 7.43
N GLY A 99 12.42 16.24 7.75
CA GLY A 99 12.19 16.92 9.02
C GLY A 99 12.34 15.98 10.23
N TYR A 100 11.82 14.76 10.12
CA TYR A 100 11.99 13.74 11.16
C TYR A 100 13.46 13.38 11.40
N GLN A 101 14.25 13.23 10.34
CA GLN A 101 15.70 12.96 10.46
C GLN A 101 16.42 14.10 11.16
N GLN A 102 16.08 15.36 10.90
CA GLN A 102 16.64 16.51 11.62
C GLN A 102 16.28 16.49 13.11
N LEU A 103 15.04 16.11 13.44
CA LEU A 103 14.63 15.97 14.84
C LEU A 103 15.36 14.83 15.57
N SER A 104 15.67 13.74 14.88
CA SER A 104 16.38 12.58 15.42
C SER A 104 17.88 12.84 15.61
N ALA A 105 18.48 13.66 14.75
CA ALA A 105 19.92 13.95 14.79
C ALA A 105 20.34 14.79 16.02
N GLY A 106 19.40 15.46 16.69
CA GLY A 106 19.64 16.16 17.94
C GLY A 106 20.65 17.32 17.87
N VAL A 107 20.94 17.81 16.66
CA VAL A 107 21.99 18.82 16.42
C VAL A 107 21.69 20.13 17.14
N ASP A 108 20.40 20.47 17.28
CA ASP A 108 19.94 21.60 18.09
C ASP A 108 18.81 21.13 19.01
N PRO A 109 18.93 21.32 20.33
CA PRO A 109 17.89 20.92 21.28
C PRO A 109 16.67 21.84 21.13
N LEU A 110 15.76 21.45 20.25
CA LEU A 110 14.48 22.15 20.11
C LEU A 110 13.64 22.03 21.41
N PRO A 111 12.94 23.11 21.80
CA PRO A 111 11.99 23.03 22.90
C PRO A 111 11.02 21.85 22.71
N PRO A 112 10.68 21.11 23.80
CA PRO A 112 9.83 19.92 23.70
C PRO A 112 8.50 20.16 22.96
N GLU A 113 7.90 21.34 23.15
CA GLU A 113 6.65 21.72 22.49
C GLU A 113 6.81 21.90 20.97
N VAL A 114 7.94 22.45 20.52
CA VAL A 114 8.24 22.63 19.10
C VAL A 114 8.45 21.26 18.44
N ARG A 115 9.18 20.38 19.12
CA ARG A 115 9.41 19.00 18.67
C ARG A 115 8.08 18.24 18.57
N ALA A 116 7.22 18.33 19.57
CA ALA A 116 5.91 17.66 19.59
C ALA A 116 5.03 18.14 18.42
N ARG A 117 4.95 19.46 18.17
CA ARG A 117 4.21 20.02 17.05
C ARG A 117 4.77 19.56 15.69
N ALA A 118 6.09 19.51 15.57
CA ALA A 118 6.71 19.03 14.33
C ALA A 118 6.36 17.56 14.07
N LEU A 119 6.45 16.68 15.06
CA LEU A 119 6.07 15.28 14.94
C LEU A 119 4.57 15.11 14.63
N GLU A 120 3.69 15.91 15.24
CA GLU A 120 2.25 15.91 14.95
C GLU A 120 1.96 16.31 13.50
N SER A 121 2.67 17.32 12.99
CA SER A 121 2.54 17.72 11.58
C SER A 121 2.97 16.60 10.62
N ILE A 122 4.04 15.87 10.95
CA ILE A 122 4.51 14.71 10.17
C ILE A 122 3.48 13.59 10.21
N LEU A 123 2.95 13.25 11.39
CA LEU A 123 1.89 12.26 11.56
C LEU A 123 0.65 12.60 10.75
N THR A 124 0.19 13.86 10.79
CA THR A 124 -0.94 14.33 9.99
C THR A 124 -0.71 14.12 8.48
N ALA A 125 0.49 14.37 8.00
CA ALA A 125 0.84 14.13 6.60
C ALA A 125 0.80 12.62 6.26
N HIS A 126 1.25 11.74 7.18
CA HIS A 126 1.18 10.29 7.01
C HIS A 126 -0.26 9.79 7.01
N ASP A 127 -1.09 10.27 7.93
CA ASP A 127 -2.51 9.89 8.01
C ASP A 127 -3.26 10.28 6.72
N ALA A 128 -3.02 11.46 6.17
CA ALA A 128 -3.61 11.90 4.91
C ALA A 128 -3.14 11.05 3.71
N ALA A 129 -1.87 10.63 3.69
CA ALA A 129 -1.33 9.75 2.66
C ALA A 129 -1.90 8.34 2.77
N LEU A 130 -1.98 7.78 3.99
CA LEU A 130 -2.58 6.47 4.26
C LEU A 130 -4.04 6.43 3.84
N GLU A 131 -4.85 7.43 4.17
CA GLU A 131 -6.24 7.54 3.72
C GLU A 131 -6.35 7.58 2.19
N THR A 132 -5.46 8.33 1.53
CA THR A 132 -5.42 8.44 0.07
C THR A 132 -5.08 7.09 -0.58
N LEU A 133 -4.09 6.38 -0.05
CA LEU A 133 -3.70 5.04 -0.51
C LEU A 133 -4.81 4.03 -0.26
N GLN A 134 -5.42 4.05 0.93
CA GLN A 134 -6.48 3.12 1.32
C GLN A 134 -7.68 3.19 0.36
N ARG A 135 -8.13 4.38 0.00
CA ARG A 135 -9.26 4.59 -0.91
C ARG A 135 -9.05 4.00 -2.31
N ARG A 136 -7.83 3.94 -2.79
CA ARG A 136 -7.51 3.49 -4.16
C ARG A 136 -7.00 2.05 -4.22
N ALA A 137 -6.29 1.60 -3.21
CA ALA A 137 -5.62 0.30 -3.20
C ALA A 137 -6.50 -0.84 -2.68
N PHE A 138 -7.45 -0.53 -1.81
CA PHE A 138 -8.26 -1.53 -1.12
C PHE A 138 -9.75 -1.42 -1.49
N SER A 139 -10.45 -2.54 -1.45
CA SER A 139 -11.92 -2.55 -1.50
C SER A 139 -12.50 -2.06 -0.16
N ALA A 140 -13.79 -1.72 -0.15
CA ALA A 140 -14.47 -1.29 1.07
C ALA A 140 -14.40 -2.34 2.20
N ASP A 141 -14.44 -3.62 1.86
CA ASP A 141 -14.35 -4.72 2.83
C ASP A 141 -12.93 -4.88 3.38
N GLU A 142 -11.92 -4.83 2.50
CA GLU A 142 -10.51 -4.84 2.90
C GLU A 142 -10.17 -3.62 3.77
N ALA A 143 -10.65 -2.43 3.41
CA ALA A 143 -10.42 -1.21 4.18
C ALA A 143 -11.03 -1.31 5.59
N ARG A 144 -12.23 -1.89 5.73
CA ARG A 144 -12.85 -2.16 7.03
C ARG A 144 -12.04 -3.16 7.85
N ALA A 145 -11.51 -4.20 7.20
CA ALA A 145 -10.67 -5.19 7.89
C ALA A 145 -9.35 -4.59 8.40
N LEU A 146 -8.75 -3.61 7.70
CA LEU A 146 -7.54 -2.92 8.15
C LEU A 146 -7.77 -2.05 9.39
N THR A 147 -8.96 -1.49 9.55
CA THR A 147 -9.32 -0.64 10.70
C THR A 147 -9.94 -1.41 11.85
N ALA A 148 -10.31 -2.68 11.65
CA ALA A 148 -10.83 -3.53 12.71
C ALA A 148 -9.73 -3.86 13.73
N PRO A 149 -10.02 -3.80 15.05
CA PRO A 149 -9.07 -4.27 16.04
C PRO A 149 -8.74 -5.73 15.77
N PRO A 150 -7.47 -6.15 15.99
CA PRO A 150 -7.09 -7.54 15.80
C PRO A 150 -8.04 -8.42 16.62
N ALA A 151 -8.62 -9.43 15.96
CA ALA A 151 -9.47 -10.39 16.65
C ALA A 151 -8.70 -10.94 17.85
N PRO A 152 -9.28 -10.99 19.07
CA PRO A 152 -8.63 -11.57 20.23
C PRO A 152 -8.11 -12.95 19.80
N ALA A 153 -6.82 -13.20 20.03
CA ALA A 153 -6.17 -14.44 19.65
C ALA A 153 -7.03 -15.59 20.16
N ALA A 154 -7.75 -16.24 19.25
CA ALA A 154 -8.65 -17.32 19.57
C ALA A 154 -7.81 -18.36 20.33
N ASP A 155 -8.19 -18.56 21.56
CA ASP A 155 -7.62 -19.34 22.62
C ASP A 155 -6.90 -20.62 22.09
N SER A 156 -5.63 -20.46 21.70
CA SER A 156 -4.77 -21.57 21.29
C SER A 156 -4.51 -22.54 22.45
N SER A 157 -4.87 -22.14 23.68
CA SER A 157 -4.79 -22.96 24.88
C SER A 157 -5.85 -24.09 24.89
N ARG A 158 -6.99 -23.95 24.17
CA ARG A 158 -7.98 -25.02 24.08
C ARG A 158 -7.58 -26.20 23.20
N ARG A 159 -6.72 -26.00 22.20
CA ARG A 159 -6.23 -27.10 21.34
C ARG A 159 -5.10 -27.91 22.00
N ALA A 160 -4.31 -27.30 22.87
CA ALA A 160 -3.26 -28.03 23.60
C ALA A 160 -3.85 -28.95 24.68
N SER A 161 -4.95 -28.58 25.33
CA SER A 161 -5.59 -29.39 26.38
C SER A 161 -6.34 -30.62 25.85
N SER A 162 -6.80 -30.62 24.60
CA SER A 162 -7.48 -31.79 24.00
C SER A 162 -6.52 -32.87 23.52
N ALA A 163 -5.27 -32.51 23.16
CA ALA A 163 -4.27 -33.48 22.72
C ALA A 163 -3.67 -34.29 23.89
N ASP A 164 -3.59 -33.73 25.09
CA ASP A 164 -3.07 -34.42 26.29
C ASP A 164 -4.08 -35.38 26.93
N ALA A 165 -5.38 -35.21 26.66
CA ALA A 165 -6.41 -36.09 27.21
C ALA A 165 -6.52 -37.43 26.44
N GLU A 166 -6.08 -37.49 25.19
CA GLU A 166 -6.22 -38.69 24.34
C GLU A 166 -5.06 -39.69 24.54
N HIS A 167 -3.95 -39.28 25.21
CA HIS A 167 -2.79 -40.15 25.46
C HIS A 167 -2.80 -40.85 26.85
N ARG A 168 -3.83 -40.65 27.66
CA ARG A 168 -4.03 -41.35 28.94
C ARG A 168 -5.12 -42.41 28.89
N LYS A 169 -4.97 -43.46 28.07
CA LYS A 169 -5.70 -44.74 28.27
C LYS A 169 -4.82 -45.66 29.11
N PRO A 170 -5.28 -46.10 30.31
CA PRO A 170 -4.56 -47.12 31.08
C PRO A 170 -4.75 -48.49 30.43
N ALA A 171 -3.68 -49.27 30.45
CA ALA A 171 -3.66 -50.71 30.11
C ALA A 171 -4.40 -51.55 31.14
#